data_a8c025b175631a0ab43da31e05e2e0f6
#
_entry.id   a8c025b175631a0ab43da31e05e2e0f6
#
_cell.length_a   1.000
_cell.length_b   1.000
_cell.length_c   1.000
_cell.angle_alpha   90.00
_cell.angle_beta   90.00
_cell.angle_gamma   90.00
#
_symmetry.space_group_name_H-M   'P 1'
#
loop_
_entity.id
_entity.type
_entity.pdbx_description
1 polymer ?
#
loop_
_entity_poly.entity_id
_entity_poly.type
_entity_poly.pdbx_seq_one_letter_code
_entity_poly.pdbx_strand_id
1 'polypeptide(L)'
;MKIKCIITDDEPMARKGLRGYIEKIEFLTLVGECEDAIQLNTMLKNQQVDLIFLDIEMPEMTGLELLSNITNPPKVIIVSAYEQYALKGYEFEVVDYLLKPVSFDRFLKSANRIHALLQTEQKEADDYIFV
;
A
#
# COMPACT_ATOMS: atom_id res chain seq x y z
N MET A 1 10.99 6.21 -12.44
CA MET A 1 10.45 6.39 -11.07
C MET A 1 10.38 5.06 -10.34
N LYS A 2 10.93 4.99 -9.17
CA LYS A 2 10.80 3.82 -8.29
C LYS A 2 9.81 4.14 -7.17
N ILE A 3 8.87 3.26 -6.95
CA ILE A 3 7.85 3.41 -5.90
C ILE A 3 8.31 2.63 -4.67
N LYS A 4 8.58 3.33 -3.59
CA LYS A 4 9.02 2.72 -2.33
C LYS A 4 7.81 2.21 -1.59
N CYS A 5 7.70 0.90 -1.40
CA CYS A 5 6.55 0.29 -0.77
C CYS A 5 6.88 -0.53 0.47
N ILE A 6 5.89 -0.64 1.34
CA ILE A 6 5.92 -1.45 2.56
C ILE A 6 4.77 -2.44 2.49
N ILE A 7 5.01 -3.65 2.99
CA ILE A 7 3.98 -4.65 3.22
C ILE A 7 3.66 -4.67 4.71
N THR A 8 2.37 -4.61 5.06
CA THR A 8 1.92 -4.74 6.44
C THR A 8 0.85 -5.82 6.53
N ASP A 9 1.21 -6.94 7.13
CA ASP A 9 0.35 -8.11 7.27
C ASP A 9 0.91 -8.97 8.40
N ASP A 10 0.07 -9.49 9.27
CA ASP A 10 0.51 -10.32 10.38
C ASP A 10 0.85 -11.76 9.97
N GLU A 11 0.43 -12.18 8.77
CA GLU A 11 0.70 -13.52 8.26
C GLU A 11 2.00 -13.59 7.45
N PRO A 12 3.00 -14.36 7.89
CA PRO A 12 4.27 -14.47 7.16
C PRO A 12 4.13 -14.94 5.71
N MET A 13 3.20 -15.87 5.45
CA MET A 13 3.00 -16.39 4.10
C MET A 13 2.39 -15.34 3.17
N ALA A 14 1.51 -14.49 3.70
CA ALA A 14 0.95 -13.39 2.92
C ALA A 14 2.05 -12.39 2.54
N ARG A 15 2.93 -12.04 3.50
CA ARG A 15 4.05 -11.15 3.20
C ARG A 15 5.00 -11.75 2.17
N LYS A 16 5.29 -13.04 2.28
CA LYS A 16 6.14 -13.74 1.32
C LYS A 16 5.58 -13.68 -0.10
N GLY A 17 4.28 -13.91 -0.23
CA GLY A 17 3.61 -13.86 -1.53
C GLY A 17 3.69 -12.48 -2.18
N LEU A 18 3.40 -11.44 -1.40
CA LEU A 18 3.47 -10.06 -1.91
C LEU A 18 4.90 -9.65 -2.23
N ARG A 19 5.86 -10.05 -1.40
CA ARG A 19 7.28 -9.79 -1.66
C ARG A 19 7.70 -10.39 -3.00
N GLY A 20 7.30 -11.62 -3.28
CA GLY A 20 7.61 -12.27 -4.55
C GLY A 20 7.03 -11.53 -5.75
N TYR A 21 5.83 -10.99 -5.62
CA TYR A 21 5.22 -10.19 -6.68
C TYR A 21 5.94 -8.85 -6.86
N ILE A 22 6.26 -8.18 -5.77
CA ILE A 22 6.98 -6.90 -5.82
C ILE A 22 8.33 -7.04 -6.54
N GLU A 23 9.05 -8.12 -6.24
CA GLU A 23 10.36 -8.37 -6.87
C GLU A 23 10.29 -8.54 -8.37
N LYS A 24 9.14 -8.93 -8.92
CA LYS A 24 8.94 -9.12 -10.36
C LYS A 24 8.61 -7.81 -11.10
N ILE A 25 8.33 -6.74 -10.38
CA ILE A 25 7.90 -5.48 -10.98
C ILE A 25 9.00 -4.44 -10.83
N GLU A 26 9.57 -4.01 -11.94
CA GLU A 26 10.75 -3.13 -11.96
C GLU A 26 10.56 -1.83 -11.21
N PHE A 27 9.39 -1.20 -11.32
CA PHE A 27 9.15 0.12 -10.72
C PHE A 27 8.76 0.07 -9.24
N LEU A 28 8.67 -1.12 -8.63
CA LEU A 28 8.42 -1.27 -7.20
C LEU A 28 9.71 -1.61 -6.46
N THR A 29 9.94 -0.95 -5.33
CA THR A 29 11.07 -1.24 -4.44
C THR A 29 10.52 -1.48 -3.04
N LEU A 30 10.70 -2.70 -2.51
CA LEU A 30 10.27 -3.01 -1.15
C LEU A 30 11.28 -2.45 -0.16
N VAL A 31 10.84 -1.53 0.70
CA VAL A 31 11.70 -0.89 1.70
C VAL A 31 11.45 -1.38 3.11
N GLY A 32 10.43 -2.20 3.32
CA GLY A 32 10.18 -2.77 4.63
C GLY A 32 8.97 -3.68 4.66
N GLU A 33 8.90 -4.50 5.72
CA GLU A 33 7.77 -5.36 6.02
C GLU A 33 7.42 -5.19 7.49
N CYS A 34 6.13 -5.12 7.78
CA CYS A 34 5.61 -4.95 9.14
C CYS A 34 4.61 -6.05 9.45
N GLU A 35 4.60 -6.49 10.70
CA GLU A 35 3.68 -7.52 11.19
C GLU A 35 2.41 -6.91 11.79
N ASP A 36 2.46 -5.63 12.17
CA ASP A 36 1.34 -4.98 12.83
C ASP A 36 1.35 -3.47 12.57
N ALA A 37 0.32 -2.80 13.05
CA ALA A 37 0.13 -1.37 12.85
C ALA A 37 1.19 -0.54 13.60
N ILE A 38 1.68 -1.02 14.74
CA ILE A 38 2.67 -0.28 15.53
C ILE A 38 4.00 -0.22 14.79
N GLN A 39 4.43 -1.35 14.21
CA GLN A 39 5.64 -1.39 13.40
C GLN A 39 5.53 -0.47 12.19
N LEU A 40 4.37 -0.47 11.51
CA LEU A 40 4.14 0.39 10.37
C LEU A 40 4.22 1.87 10.76
N ASN A 41 3.58 2.24 11.85
CA ASN A 41 3.61 3.62 12.34
C ASN A 41 5.05 4.08 12.59
N THR A 42 5.87 3.25 13.22
CA THR A 42 7.27 3.55 13.48
C THR A 42 8.05 3.69 12.17
N MET A 43 7.85 2.77 11.24
CA MET A 43 8.57 2.78 9.97
C MET A 43 8.23 4.02 9.13
N LEU A 44 6.97 4.45 9.13
CA LEU A 44 6.56 5.65 8.41
C LEU A 44 7.20 6.93 8.95
N LYS A 45 7.58 6.94 10.23
CA LYS A 45 8.28 8.09 10.82
C LYS A 45 9.77 8.12 10.48
N ASN A 46 10.35 6.97 10.15
CA ASN A 46 11.79 6.82 9.98
C ASN A 46 12.27 6.78 8.55
N GLN A 47 11.37 6.62 7.58
CA GLN A 47 11.76 6.60 6.17
C GLN A 47 10.62 7.04 5.26
N GLN A 48 10.99 7.45 4.06
CA GLN A 48 10.03 7.85 3.05
C GLN A 48 9.40 6.62 2.40
N VAL A 49 8.07 6.61 2.32
CA VAL A 49 7.28 5.52 1.75
C VAL A 49 6.25 6.12 0.81
N ASP A 50 6.13 5.53 -0.38
CA ASP A 50 5.17 6.00 -1.39
C ASP A 50 3.88 5.20 -1.38
N LEU A 51 3.95 3.93 -0.99
CA LEU A 51 2.84 2.98 -1.09
C LEU A 51 2.87 1.97 0.05
N ILE A 52 1.70 1.71 0.63
CA ILE A 52 1.52 0.66 1.64
C ILE A 52 0.58 -0.40 1.09
N PHE A 53 1.01 -1.66 1.11
CA PHE A 53 0.11 -2.81 0.96
C PHE A 53 -0.33 -3.19 2.36
N LEU A 54 -1.60 -3.01 2.67
CA LEU A 54 -2.10 -3.02 4.05
C LEU A 54 -3.19 -4.05 4.23
N ASP A 55 -2.97 -5.00 5.14
CA ASP A 55 -4.04 -5.89 5.62
C ASP A 55 -4.88 -5.14 6.66
N ILE A 56 -6.17 -5.40 6.67
CA ILE A 56 -7.10 -4.78 7.62
C ILE A 56 -7.09 -5.53 8.95
N GLU A 57 -7.16 -6.86 8.89
CA GLU A 57 -7.27 -7.70 10.10
C GLU A 57 -5.90 -7.96 10.71
N MET A 58 -5.54 -7.18 11.72
CA MET A 58 -4.27 -7.33 12.44
C MET A 58 -4.51 -7.23 13.94
N PRO A 59 -3.60 -7.81 14.77
CA PRO A 59 -3.71 -7.70 16.23
C PRO A 59 -3.67 -6.26 16.72
N GLU A 60 -4.34 -5.98 17.81
CA GLU A 60 -4.37 -4.72 18.55
C GLU A 60 -5.03 -3.55 17.83
N MET A 61 -4.64 -3.26 16.60
CA MET A 61 -5.21 -2.17 15.83
C MET A 61 -5.38 -2.62 14.38
N THR A 62 -6.58 -2.43 13.81
CA THR A 62 -6.80 -2.77 12.41
C THR A 62 -6.09 -1.79 11.49
N GLY A 63 -5.89 -2.19 10.22
CA GLY A 63 -5.32 -1.29 9.22
C GLY A 63 -6.14 -0.02 9.04
N LEU A 64 -7.47 -0.12 9.09
CA LEU A 64 -8.35 1.05 8.96
C LEU A 64 -8.24 1.99 10.15
N GLU A 65 -8.13 1.45 11.36
CA GLU A 65 -7.91 2.27 12.56
C GLU A 65 -6.58 3.02 12.48
N LEU A 66 -5.55 2.35 11.98
CA LEU A 66 -4.25 3.00 11.79
C LEU A 66 -4.34 4.16 10.80
N LEU A 67 -5.00 3.95 9.66
CA LEU A 67 -5.14 5.01 8.64
C LEU A 67 -5.84 6.25 9.20
N SER A 68 -6.80 6.08 10.10
CA SER A 68 -7.50 7.21 10.71
C SER A 68 -6.61 8.02 11.65
N ASN A 69 -5.47 7.47 12.06
CA ASN A 69 -4.51 8.11 12.97
C ASN A 69 -3.28 8.70 12.27
N ILE A 70 -3.19 8.57 10.96
CA ILE A 70 -2.04 9.08 10.20
C ILE A 70 -2.45 10.33 9.42
N THR A 71 -1.68 11.40 9.57
CA THR A 71 -1.85 12.62 8.79
C THR A 71 -1.06 12.49 7.50
N ASN A 72 -1.71 12.72 6.36
CA ASN A 72 -1.08 12.59 5.04
C ASN A 72 -0.41 11.24 4.82
N PRO A 73 -1.17 10.13 4.87
CA PRO A 73 -0.57 8.81 4.68
C PRO A 73 -0.07 8.64 3.25
N PRO A 74 0.89 7.72 3.03
CA PRO A 74 1.23 7.30 1.66
C PRO A 74 0.01 6.72 0.96
N LYS A 75 0.11 6.47 -0.33
CA LYS A 75 -0.96 5.76 -1.06
C LYS A 75 -1.11 4.36 -0.45
N VAL A 76 -2.33 3.86 -0.46
CA VAL A 76 -2.65 2.58 0.18
C VAL A 76 -3.38 1.67 -0.79
N ILE A 77 -2.93 0.41 -0.86
CA ILE A 77 -3.65 -0.69 -1.49
C ILE A 77 -3.98 -1.67 -0.38
N ILE A 78 -5.27 -1.90 -0.16
CA ILE A 78 -5.71 -2.85 0.87
C ILE A 78 -5.63 -4.26 0.31
N VAL A 79 -5.12 -5.21 1.11
CA VAL A 79 -5.05 -6.63 0.76
C VAL A 79 -5.71 -7.39 1.90
N SER A 80 -6.90 -7.94 1.66
CA SER A 80 -7.71 -8.54 2.72
C SER A 80 -8.43 -9.80 2.25
N ALA A 81 -8.75 -10.69 3.18
CA ALA A 81 -9.60 -11.85 2.92
C ALA A 81 -11.10 -11.50 2.95
N TYR A 82 -11.47 -10.28 3.32
CA TYR A 82 -12.86 -9.90 3.60
C TYR A 82 -13.35 -8.79 2.67
N GLU A 83 -14.37 -9.11 1.86
CA GLU A 83 -15.00 -8.14 0.94
C GLU A 83 -15.71 -7.00 1.67
N GLN A 84 -16.19 -7.25 2.87
CA GLN A 84 -16.99 -6.28 3.61
C GLN A 84 -16.28 -4.98 3.94
N TYR A 85 -14.95 -4.97 3.87
CA TYR A 85 -14.16 -3.77 4.12
C TYR A 85 -13.95 -2.88 2.89
N ALA A 86 -14.40 -3.31 1.72
CA ALA A 86 -14.16 -2.55 0.49
C ALA A 86 -14.75 -1.15 0.53
N LEU A 87 -15.98 -1.01 1.05
CA LEU A 87 -16.64 0.29 1.17
C LEU A 87 -15.92 1.21 2.14
N LYS A 88 -15.40 0.66 3.25
CA LYS A 88 -14.64 1.45 4.22
C LYS A 88 -13.30 1.89 3.65
N GLY A 89 -12.64 1.04 2.86
CA GLY A 89 -11.44 1.41 2.14
C GLY A 89 -11.67 2.60 1.22
N TYR A 90 -12.82 2.66 0.57
CA TYR A 90 -13.20 3.78 -0.27
C TYR A 90 -13.26 5.10 0.51
N GLU A 91 -13.76 5.08 1.74
CA GLU A 91 -13.80 6.26 2.61
C GLU A 91 -12.40 6.82 2.92
N PHE A 92 -11.37 5.97 2.92
CA PHE A 92 -9.98 6.35 3.16
C PHE A 92 -9.22 6.69 1.88
N GLU A 93 -9.92 6.75 0.74
CA GLU A 93 -9.31 7.08 -0.55
C GLU A 93 -8.17 6.13 -0.94
N VAL A 94 -8.33 4.83 -0.63
CA VAL A 94 -7.33 3.84 -1.03
C VAL A 94 -7.31 3.69 -2.55
N VAL A 95 -6.14 3.36 -3.09
CA VAL A 95 -5.96 3.22 -4.54
C VAL A 95 -6.70 2.00 -5.07
N ASP A 96 -6.66 0.91 -4.33
CA ASP A 96 -7.29 -0.34 -4.75
C ASP A 96 -7.54 -1.25 -3.54
N TYR A 97 -8.35 -2.27 -3.78
CA TYR A 97 -8.69 -3.28 -2.78
C TYR A 97 -8.47 -4.66 -3.40
N LEU A 98 -7.51 -5.41 -2.88
CA LEU A 98 -7.17 -6.74 -3.38
C LEU A 98 -7.70 -7.80 -2.43
N LEU A 99 -8.48 -8.74 -2.96
CA LEU A 99 -9.05 -9.82 -2.16
C LEU A 99 -8.10 -11.03 -2.18
N LYS A 100 -7.77 -11.55 -0.99
CA LYS A 100 -6.93 -12.75 -0.87
C LYS A 100 -7.70 -14.01 -1.29
N PRO A 101 -7.06 -14.96 -1.95
CA PRO A 101 -5.68 -14.98 -2.42
C PRO A 101 -5.49 -14.10 -3.65
N VAL A 102 -4.45 -13.27 -3.66
CA VAL A 102 -4.20 -12.33 -4.76
C VAL A 102 -3.38 -13.01 -5.85
N SER A 103 -3.92 -13.04 -7.09
CA SER A 103 -3.15 -13.52 -8.23
C SER A 103 -2.14 -12.46 -8.68
N PHE A 104 -1.07 -12.90 -9.35
CA PHE A 104 -0.11 -11.95 -9.90
C PHE A 104 -0.74 -11.01 -10.92
N ASP A 105 -1.64 -11.52 -11.76
CA ASP A 105 -2.35 -10.71 -12.74
C ASP A 105 -3.11 -9.57 -12.08
N ARG A 106 -3.84 -9.86 -11.01
CA ARG A 106 -4.60 -8.84 -10.28
C ARG A 106 -3.66 -7.85 -9.58
N PHE A 107 -2.58 -8.36 -9.00
CA PHE A 107 -1.56 -7.52 -8.37
C PHE A 107 -0.93 -6.57 -9.38
N LEU A 108 -0.59 -7.07 -10.56
CA LEU A 108 0.03 -6.26 -11.63
C LEU A 108 -0.90 -5.13 -12.07
N LYS A 109 -2.19 -5.39 -12.20
CA LYS A 109 -3.16 -4.35 -12.55
C LYS A 109 -3.16 -3.23 -11.51
N SER A 110 -3.11 -3.60 -10.24
CA SER A 110 -3.06 -2.64 -9.14
C SER A 110 -1.76 -1.84 -9.15
N ALA A 111 -0.63 -2.52 -9.37
CA ALA A 111 0.68 -1.88 -9.46
C ALA A 111 0.74 -0.87 -10.61
N ASN A 112 0.20 -1.24 -11.77
CA ASN A 112 0.14 -0.32 -12.91
C ASN A 112 -0.74 0.88 -12.63
N ARG A 113 -1.83 0.69 -11.91
CA ARG A 113 -2.74 1.76 -11.52
C ARG A 113 -2.03 2.79 -10.63
N ILE A 114 -1.32 2.33 -9.60
CA ILE A 114 -0.58 3.23 -8.72
C ILE A 114 0.56 3.94 -9.46
N HIS A 115 1.24 3.25 -10.34
CA HIS A 115 2.30 3.83 -11.14
C HIS A 115 1.77 4.99 -12.01
N ALA A 116 0.65 4.78 -12.71
CA ALA A 116 0.02 5.82 -13.52
C ALA A 116 -0.44 7.00 -12.66
N LEU A 117 -1.02 6.73 -11.49
CA LEU A 117 -1.48 7.76 -10.57
C LEU A 117 -0.32 8.64 -10.10
N LEU A 118 0.78 8.03 -9.67
CA LEU A 118 1.94 8.78 -9.18
C LEU A 118 2.65 9.56 -10.29
N GLN A 119 2.69 9.03 -11.50
CA GLN A 119 3.22 9.75 -12.64
C GLN A 119 2.38 11.00 -12.95
N THR A 120 1.07 10.89 -12.89
CA THR A 120 0.15 12.02 -13.10
C THR A 120 0.35 13.09 -12.04
N GLU A 121 0.42 12.69 -10.77
CA GLU A 121 0.66 13.64 -9.68
C GLU A 121 2.00 14.35 -9.81
N GLN A 122 3.05 13.64 -10.22
CA GLN A 122 4.36 14.24 -10.45
C GLN A 122 4.31 15.25 -11.58
N LYS A 123 3.65 14.92 -12.68
CA LYS A 123 3.49 15.82 -13.82
C LYS A 123 2.73 17.09 -13.43
N GLU A 124 1.65 16.97 -12.69
CA GLU A 124 0.88 18.12 -12.21
C GLU A 124 1.71 19.03 -11.31
N ALA A 125 2.51 18.44 -10.43
CA ALA A 125 3.41 19.20 -9.57
C ALA A 125 4.46 19.96 -10.38
N ASP A 126 5.05 19.34 -11.39
CA ASP A 126 6.04 19.96 -12.26
C ASP A 126 5.42 21.10 -13.07
N ASP A 127 4.22 20.89 -13.62
CA ASP A 127 3.50 21.93 -14.39
C ASP A 127 3.17 23.13 -13.49
N TYR A 128 2.80 22.88 -12.25
CA TYR A 128 2.49 23.94 -11.29
C TYR A 128 3.74 24.78 -10.96
N ILE A 129 4.89 24.17 -10.84
CA ILE A 129 6.15 24.88 -10.54
C ILE A 129 6.55 25.81 -11.67
N PHE A 130 6.23 25.48 -12.91
CA PHE A 130 6.63 26.26 -14.09
C PHE A 130 5.60 27.30 -14.53
N VAL A 131 4.53 27.44 -13.82
CA VAL A 131 3.53 28.49 -14.03
C VAL A 131 3.93 29.77 -13.26
#